data_36c2645ba1a4c4eccd43db84f4c15c90
#
_entry.id   36c2645ba1a4c4eccd43db84f4c15c90
#
_cell.length_a   1.000
_cell.length_b   1.000
_cell.length_c   1.000
_cell.angle_alpha   90.00
_cell.angle_beta   90.00
_cell.angle_gamma   90.00
#
_symmetry.space_group_name_H-M   'P 1'
#
loop_
_entity.id
_entity.type
_entity.pdbx_description
1 polymer ?
#
loop_
_entity_poly.entity_id
_entity_poly.type
_entity_poly.pdbx_seq_one_letter_code
_entity_poly.pdbx_strand_id
1 'polypeptide(L)'
;MEMSFGDIETQIIRQVDGALSPGGFDVDRDVAALTINRWPHGYAYEYNDLYDPPDFGPAKGPHIAGRAQMGRISIANSDSSAYSYVNGAIDAAVRAVKEQTSL
;
A
#
# COMPACT_ATOMS: atom_id res chain seq x y z
N MET A 1 -18.34 -12.01 -12.61
CA MET A 1 -18.80 -10.73 -13.21
C MET A 1 -17.64 -9.75 -13.09
N GLU A 2 -17.11 -9.28 -14.20
CA GLU A 2 -16.05 -8.29 -14.14
C GLU A 2 -16.65 -6.91 -13.87
N MET A 3 -16.21 -6.28 -12.79
CA MET A 3 -16.60 -4.90 -12.49
C MET A 3 -15.91 -3.94 -13.47
N SER A 4 -16.65 -2.96 -13.97
CA SER A 4 -16.07 -1.88 -14.77
C SER A 4 -15.15 -0.97 -13.91
N PHE A 5 -14.30 -0.17 -14.55
CA PHE A 5 -13.50 0.84 -13.85
C PHE A 5 -14.41 1.78 -13.05
N GLY A 6 -15.49 2.29 -13.65
CA GLY A 6 -16.41 3.21 -12.99
C GLY A 6 -17.14 2.61 -11.78
N ASP A 7 -17.44 1.30 -11.81
CA ASP A 7 -18.05 0.64 -10.64
C ASP A 7 -17.07 0.58 -9.46
N ILE A 8 -15.80 0.26 -9.75
CA ILE A 8 -14.75 0.18 -8.73
C ILE A 8 -14.44 1.58 -8.19
N GLU A 9 -14.29 2.58 -9.08
CA GLU A 9 -14.08 3.98 -8.71
C GLU A 9 -15.18 4.47 -7.76
N THR A 10 -16.44 4.27 -8.14
CA THR A 10 -17.59 4.67 -7.32
C THR A 10 -17.55 4.03 -5.94
N GLN A 11 -17.20 2.75 -5.85
CA GLN A 11 -17.11 2.06 -4.56
C GLN A 11 -15.95 2.60 -3.70
N ILE A 12 -14.79 2.84 -4.29
CA ILE A 12 -13.62 3.36 -3.58
C ILE A 12 -13.94 4.77 -3.04
N ILE A 13 -14.43 5.66 -3.90
CA ILE A 13 -14.78 7.02 -3.51
C ILE A 13 -15.80 7.01 -2.37
N ARG A 14 -16.85 6.21 -2.47
CA ARG A 14 -17.86 6.10 -1.40
C ARG A 14 -17.27 5.62 -0.08
N GLN A 15 -16.33 4.68 -0.09
CA GLN A 15 -15.69 4.18 1.13
C GLN A 15 -14.76 5.23 1.75
N VAL A 16 -13.95 5.88 0.92
CA VAL A 16 -13.03 6.93 1.36
C VAL A 16 -13.79 8.12 1.94
N ASP A 17 -14.82 8.57 1.25
CA ASP A 17 -15.70 9.65 1.72
C ASP A 17 -16.35 9.30 3.04
N GLY A 18 -16.96 8.11 3.14
CA GLY A 18 -17.60 7.64 4.37
C GLY A 18 -16.65 7.54 5.58
N ALA A 19 -15.38 7.26 5.33
CA ALA A 19 -14.38 7.15 6.39
C ALA A 19 -13.77 8.50 6.79
N LEU A 20 -13.55 9.42 5.84
CA LEU A 20 -12.74 10.61 6.04
C LEU A 20 -13.53 11.93 6.09
N SER A 21 -14.75 11.97 5.54
CA SER A 21 -15.56 13.20 5.55
C SER A 21 -15.87 13.75 6.94
N PRO A 22 -16.03 12.91 8.02
CA PRO A 22 -16.16 13.45 9.37
C PRO A 22 -14.95 14.24 9.85
N GLY A 23 -13.77 14.01 9.25
CA GLY A 23 -12.52 14.74 9.50
C GLY A 23 -12.33 15.97 8.59
N GLY A 24 -13.31 16.32 7.76
CA GLY A 24 -13.24 17.46 6.85
C GLY A 24 -12.68 17.15 5.45
N PHE A 25 -12.54 15.88 5.10
CA PHE A 25 -12.21 15.45 3.75
C PHE A 25 -13.37 15.78 2.79
N ASP A 26 -13.02 16.24 1.59
CA ASP A 26 -13.94 16.57 0.51
C ASP A 26 -13.43 15.93 -0.79
N VAL A 27 -14.23 15.06 -1.39
CA VAL A 27 -13.84 14.29 -2.57
C VAL A 27 -13.44 15.19 -3.74
N ASP A 28 -14.22 16.24 -4.01
CA ASP A 28 -13.99 17.11 -5.16
C ASP A 28 -12.75 18.01 -4.99
N ARG A 29 -12.40 18.32 -3.76
CA ARG A 29 -11.24 19.14 -3.42
C ARG A 29 -9.96 18.32 -3.25
N ASP A 30 -10.07 17.17 -2.59
CA ASP A 30 -8.92 16.46 -2.04
C ASP A 30 -8.48 15.25 -2.90
N VAL A 31 -9.33 14.76 -3.83
CA VAL A 31 -8.98 13.67 -4.75
C VAL A 31 -8.53 14.22 -6.09
N ALA A 32 -7.24 14.17 -6.37
CA ALA A 32 -6.70 14.63 -7.65
C ALA A 32 -6.85 13.56 -8.76
N ALA A 33 -6.70 12.30 -8.42
CA ALA A 33 -6.83 11.18 -9.37
C ALA A 33 -6.97 9.86 -8.61
N LEU A 34 -7.53 8.85 -9.30
CA LEU A 34 -7.64 7.48 -8.84
C LEU A 34 -7.09 6.54 -9.91
N THR A 35 -6.21 5.64 -9.51
CA THR A 35 -5.69 4.59 -10.39
C THR A 35 -6.04 3.21 -9.83
N ILE A 36 -6.45 2.28 -10.70
CA ILE A 36 -6.83 0.93 -10.32
C ILE A 36 -5.91 -0.05 -11.03
N ASN A 37 -5.00 -0.68 -10.30
CA ASN A 37 -4.11 -1.71 -10.80
C ASN A 37 -4.74 -3.09 -10.53
N ARG A 38 -5.06 -3.82 -11.59
CA ARG A 38 -5.57 -5.19 -11.49
C ARG A 38 -4.44 -6.18 -11.64
N TRP A 39 -4.19 -6.93 -10.58
CA TRP A 39 -3.17 -7.99 -10.58
C TRP A 39 -3.82 -9.30 -11.00
N PRO A 40 -3.29 -9.99 -12.00
CA PRO A 40 -3.83 -11.29 -12.43
C PRO A 40 -3.49 -12.42 -11.45
N HIS A 41 -2.53 -12.19 -10.55
CA HIS A 41 -2.07 -13.16 -9.56
C HIS A 41 -2.04 -12.52 -8.17
N GLY A 42 -2.40 -13.29 -7.16
CA GLY A 42 -2.35 -12.89 -5.76
C GLY A 42 -1.00 -13.19 -5.11
N TYR A 43 -0.87 -12.77 -3.91
CA TYR A 43 0.20 -12.79 -2.93
C TYR A 43 1.35 -11.84 -3.20
N ALA A 44 1.71 -11.13 -2.13
CA ALA A 44 2.98 -10.44 -2.01
C ALA A 44 4.13 -11.44 -2.00
N TYR A 45 5.28 -11.02 -2.51
CA TYR A 45 6.50 -11.80 -2.38
C TYR A 45 6.85 -12.00 -0.90
N GLU A 46 7.21 -13.22 -0.54
CA GLU A 46 7.73 -13.59 0.77
C GLU A 46 9.14 -14.16 0.57
N TYR A 47 10.10 -13.68 1.35
CA TYR A 47 11.47 -14.19 1.25
C TYR A 47 11.53 -15.67 1.69
N ASN A 48 12.43 -16.43 1.08
CA ASN A 48 12.57 -17.84 1.28
C ASN A 48 14.03 -18.20 1.57
N ASP A 49 14.32 -18.62 2.79
CA ASP A 49 15.66 -18.93 3.25
C ASP A 49 16.39 -20.03 2.45
N LEU A 50 15.65 -20.82 1.66
CA LEU A 50 16.22 -21.89 0.85
C LEU A 50 16.67 -21.44 -0.54
N TYR A 51 16.02 -20.43 -1.10
CA TYR A 51 16.21 -20.03 -2.49
C TYR A 51 16.70 -18.61 -2.67
N ASP A 52 16.48 -17.76 -1.69
CA ASP A 52 16.95 -16.38 -1.73
C ASP A 52 18.41 -16.26 -1.24
N PRO A 53 19.13 -15.22 -1.64
CA PRO A 53 20.48 -14.99 -1.15
C PRO A 53 20.53 -14.91 0.39
N PRO A 54 21.61 -15.36 1.03
CA PRO A 54 21.72 -15.41 2.49
C PRO A 54 21.59 -14.06 3.21
N ASP A 55 21.77 -12.95 2.49
CA ASP A 55 21.60 -11.59 2.99
C ASP A 55 20.20 -11.02 2.71
N PHE A 56 19.31 -11.83 2.13
CA PHE A 56 17.93 -11.47 1.86
C PHE A 56 17.04 -11.87 3.04
N GLY A 57 16.31 -10.92 3.59
CA GLY A 57 15.45 -11.20 4.75
C GLY A 57 14.68 -9.95 5.20
N PRO A 58 14.01 -10.01 6.36
CA PRO A 58 13.12 -8.92 6.82
C PRO A 58 13.78 -7.54 6.93
N ALA A 59 15.08 -7.53 7.22
CA ALA A 59 15.86 -6.29 7.40
C ALA A 59 16.71 -5.91 6.20
N LYS A 60 16.81 -6.78 5.21
CA LYS A 60 17.63 -6.60 4.01
C LYS A 60 16.91 -7.16 2.80
N GLY A 61 17.09 -6.55 1.66
CA GLY A 61 16.52 -7.02 0.41
C GLY A 61 15.92 -5.90 -0.42
N PRO A 62 15.46 -6.18 -1.65
CA PRO A 62 14.94 -5.16 -2.57
C PRO A 62 13.71 -4.42 -2.03
N HIS A 63 12.90 -5.04 -1.20
CA HIS A 63 11.73 -4.42 -0.58
C HIS A 63 12.12 -3.26 0.37
N ILE A 64 13.29 -3.34 1.02
CA ILE A 64 13.80 -2.26 1.87
C ILE A 64 14.18 -1.04 1.03
N ALA A 65 14.90 -1.26 -0.07
CA ALA A 65 15.23 -0.19 -1.00
C ALA A 65 13.98 0.37 -1.70
N GLY A 66 13.07 -0.52 -2.12
CA GLY A 66 11.85 -0.15 -2.83
C GLY A 66 10.84 0.64 -1.97
N ARG A 67 10.83 0.44 -0.65
CA ARG A 67 9.95 1.17 0.27
C ARG A 67 10.56 2.44 0.86
N ALA A 68 11.78 2.80 0.47
CA ALA A 68 12.43 4.00 0.96
C ALA A 68 11.57 5.24 0.68
N GLN A 69 11.35 6.05 1.70
CA GLN A 69 10.57 7.28 1.57
C GLN A 69 11.21 8.25 0.57
N MET A 70 10.41 8.84 -0.30
CA MET A 70 10.82 9.92 -1.21
C MET A 70 9.98 11.18 -0.96
N GLY A 71 10.46 12.08 -0.12
CA GLY A 71 9.72 13.28 0.26
C GLY A 71 8.35 12.92 0.86
N ARG A 72 7.27 13.35 0.24
CA ARG A 72 5.89 13.07 0.67
C ARG A 72 5.31 11.77 0.12
N ILE A 73 6.14 10.87 -0.40
CA ILE A 73 5.71 9.58 -0.93
C ILE A 73 6.22 8.49 0.00
N SER A 74 5.31 7.67 0.52
CA SER A 74 5.58 6.45 1.27
C SER A 74 4.78 5.29 0.68
N ILE A 75 5.36 4.10 0.71
CA ILE A 75 4.75 2.87 0.19
C ILE A 75 4.23 2.04 1.36
N ALA A 76 2.94 1.70 1.34
CA ALA A 76 2.28 0.93 2.39
C ALA A 76 1.51 -0.24 1.79
N ASN A 77 2.15 -1.38 1.67
CA ASN A 77 1.53 -2.64 1.29
C ASN A 77 2.35 -3.83 1.79
N SER A 78 1.84 -5.05 1.65
CA SER A 78 2.53 -6.28 2.05
C SER A 78 3.82 -6.54 1.26
N ASP A 79 3.88 -6.17 -0.04
CA ASP A 79 5.11 -6.29 -0.83
C ASP A 79 6.26 -5.46 -0.25
N SER A 80 5.94 -4.29 0.31
CA SER A 80 6.95 -3.43 0.95
C SER A 80 7.56 -4.02 2.21
N SER A 81 7.00 -5.12 2.70
CA SER A 81 7.49 -5.88 3.87
C SER A 81 8.05 -7.24 3.49
N ALA A 82 7.92 -7.68 2.23
CA ALA A 82 8.19 -9.04 1.77
C ALA A 82 7.53 -10.09 2.69
N TYR A 83 6.28 -9.82 3.09
CA TYR A 83 5.55 -10.60 4.06
C TYR A 83 4.04 -10.57 3.74
N SER A 84 3.50 -11.69 3.28
CA SER A 84 2.18 -11.79 2.67
C SER A 84 1.00 -11.94 3.65
N TYR A 85 1.13 -11.43 4.86
CA TYR A 85 0.11 -11.51 5.90
C TYR A 85 -0.49 -10.14 6.25
N VAL A 86 -1.71 -10.16 6.77
CA VAL A 86 -2.46 -8.94 7.13
C VAL A 86 -1.71 -8.06 8.14
N ASN A 87 -1.09 -8.65 9.15
CA ASN A 87 -0.29 -7.91 10.12
C ASN A 87 0.90 -7.18 9.46
N GLY A 88 1.57 -7.80 8.47
CA GLY A 88 2.63 -7.14 7.72
C GLY A 88 2.14 -5.93 6.91
N ALA A 89 0.94 -6.01 6.34
CA ALA A 89 0.31 -4.89 5.66
C ALA A 89 -0.06 -3.74 6.64
N ILE A 90 -0.54 -4.08 7.84
CA ILE A 90 -0.84 -3.09 8.90
C ILE A 90 0.45 -2.41 9.37
N ASP A 91 1.51 -3.17 9.63
CA ASP A 91 2.81 -2.61 10.04
C ASP A 91 3.39 -1.69 8.96
N ALA A 92 3.25 -2.05 7.68
CA ALA A 92 3.65 -1.20 6.56
C ALA A 92 2.86 0.12 6.53
N ALA A 93 1.55 0.08 6.80
CA ALA A 93 0.72 1.27 6.89
C ALA A 93 1.13 2.17 8.06
N VAL A 94 1.34 1.60 9.25
CA VAL A 94 1.81 2.34 10.44
C VAL A 94 3.16 3.01 10.17
N ARG A 95 4.09 2.31 9.53
CA ARG A 95 5.38 2.87 9.13
C ARG A 95 5.22 4.05 8.18
N ALA A 96 4.42 3.89 7.12
CA ALA A 96 4.19 4.94 6.14
C ALA A 96 3.58 6.21 6.75
N VAL A 97 2.63 6.06 7.68
CA VAL A 97 2.07 7.20 8.41
C VAL A 97 3.13 7.90 9.26
N LYS A 98 3.98 7.14 9.97
CA LYS A 98 5.07 7.73 10.76
C LYS A 98 6.07 8.48 9.89
N GLU A 99 6.43 7.94 8.73
CA GLU A 99 7.31 8.62 7.76
C GLU A 99 6.74 9.98 7.35
N GLN A 100 5.44 10.08 7.07
CA GLN A 100 4.78 11.31 6.66
C GLN A 100 4.60 12.31 7.79
N THR A 101 4.47 11.85 9.02
CA THR A 101 4.33 12.73 10.21
C THR A 101 5.67 13.21 10.76
N SER A 102 6.80 12.70 10.25
CA SER A 102 8.16 13.08 10.67
C SER A 102 8.83 14.11 9.73
N LEU A 103 8.08 14.56 8.72
CA LEU A 103 8.49 15.61 7.79
C LEU A 103 8.14 16.99 8.38
#